data_121ea36d974dc51c7b9dc44741054e5f
#
_entry.id   121ea36d974dc51c7b9dc44741054e5f
#
_cell.length_a   1.000
_cell.length_b   1.000
_cell.length_c   1.000
_cell.angle_alpha   90.00
_cell.angle_beta   90.00
_cell.angle_gamma   90.00
#
_symmetry.space_group_name_H-M   'P 1'
#
loop_
_entity.id
_entity.type
_entity.pdbx_description
1 polymer ?
#
loop_
_entity_poly.entity_id
_entity_poly.type
_entity_poly.pdbx_seq_one_letter_code
_entity_poly.pdbx_strand_id
1 'polypeptide(L)'
;MQQDKTFLGTEPVGRLLFRLAVPTVTAQLVNMLYNIVDRIYIGHMPGDGSLALTGVGVCMPLIMIVSAFAALVASGGAPRASIAMGRGDHAGAERLLGGCAALLLLLSLTLTAVLLLWGRDLLLLFGASENTV
;
A
#
# COMPACT_ATOMS: atom_id res chain seq x y z
N MET A 1 -3.29 26.11 0.98
CA MET A 1 -2.32 26.18 -0.12
C MET A 1 -2.92 25.44 -1.31
N GLN A 2 -3.65 26.16 -2.16
CA GLN A 2 -4.05 25.68 -3.50
C GLN A 2 -2.80 25.75 -4.36
N GLN A 3 -2.10 24.63 -4.53
CA GLN A 3 -1.09 24.52 -5.57
C GLN A 3 -1.84 24.58 -6.91
N ASP A 4 -1.52 25.59 -7.70
CA ASP A 4 -2.01 25.76 -9.06
C ASP A 4 -1.76 24.47 -9.86
N LYS A 5 -2.79 23.65 -10.02
CA LYS A 5 -2.74 22.41 -10.80
C LYS A 5 -2.83 22.68 -12.31
N THR A 6 -2.78 23.93 -12.71
CA THR A 6 -2.80 24.37 -14.11
C THR A 6 -1.59 23.88 -14.92
N PHE A 7 -0.46 23.58 -14.23
CA PHE A 7 0.73 23.03 -14.89
C PHE A 7 0.52 21.63 -15.48
N LEU A 8 -0.48 20.87 -14.98
CA LEU A 8 -0.79 19.52 -15.47
C LEU A 8 -1.31 19.51 -16.92
N GLY A 9 -1.90 20.63 -17.39
CA GLY A 9 -2.42 20.75 -18.76
C GLY A 9 -1.55 21.58 -19.72
N THR A 10 -0.52 22.27 -19.21
CA THR A 10 0.24 23.26 -20.00
C THR A 10 1.72 22.89 -20.18
N GLU A 11 2.31 22.05 -19.31
CA GLU A 11 3.70 21.63 -19.44
C GLU A 11 3.88 20.45 -20.43
N PRO A 12 5.03 20.40 -21.14
CA PRO A 12 5.36 19.26 -22.00
C PRO A 12 5.44 17.98 -21.15
N VAL A 13 4.82 16.91 -21.66
CA VAL A 13 4.63 15.61 -20.96
C VAL A 13 5.92 15.07 -20.35
N GLY A 14 7.07 15.22 -21.02
CA GLY A 14 8.36 14.76 -20.51
C GLY A 14 8.79 15.45 -19.21
N ARG A 15 8.64 16.78 -19.13
CA ARG A 15 8.98 17.56 -17.93
C ARG A 15 8.02 17.23 -16.78
N LEU A 16 6.74 17.07 -17.11
CA LEU A 16 5.71 16.69 -16.13
C LEU A 16 5.99 15.31 -15.53
N LEU A 17 6.36 14.34 -16.38
CA LEU A 17 6.76 13.00 -15.94
C LEU A 17 7.95 13.05 -14.98
N PHE A 18 9.02 13.77 -15.31
CA PHE A 18 10.17 13.91 -14.43
C PHE A 18 9.80 14.56 -13.11
N ARG A 19 9.00 15.61 -13.14
CA ARG A 19 8.58 16.35 -11.95
C ARG A 19 7.73 15.51 -10.99
N LEU A 20 6.93 14.57 -11.51
CA LEU A 20 6.11 13.66 -10.72
C LEU A 20 6.88 12.39 -10.33
N ALA A 21 7.76 11.89 -11.21
CA ALA A 21 8.51 10.68 -10.99
C ALA A 21 9.59 10.85 -9.89
N VAL A 22 10.32 11.96 -9.90
CA VAL A 22 11.42 12.20 -8.94
C VAL A 22 10.96 12.09 -7.49
N PRO A 23 9.93 12.83 -7.02
CA PRO A 23 9.47 12.70 -5.63
C PRO A 23 8.89 11.31 -5.34
N THR A 24 8.21 10.68 -6.31
CA THR A 24 7.64 9.34 -6.13
C THR A 24 8.73 8.29 -5.99
N VAL A 25 9.75 8.32 -6.85
CA VAL A 25 10.90 7.41 -6.77
C VAL A 25 11.68 7.63 -5.49
N THR A 26 11.90 8.90 -5.10
CA THR A 26 12.58 9.24 -3.84
C THR A 26 11.83 8.67 -2.64
N ALA A 27 10.51 8.86 -2.57
CA ALA A 27 9.69 8.30 -1.50
C ALA A 27 9.78 6.77 -1.46
N GLN A 28 9.81 6.12 -2.62
CA GLN A 28 9.92 4.66 -2.70
C GLN A 28 11.31 4.15 -2.27
N LEU A 29 12.38 4.88 -2.62
CA LEU A 29 13.73 4.57 -2.14
C LEU A 29 13.84 4.71 -0.62
N VAL A 30 13.29 5.78 -0.04
CA VAL A 30 13.25 5.97 1.41
C VAL A 30 12.48 4.83 2.09
N ASN A 31 11.34 4.42 1.54
CA ASN A 31 10.56 3.31 2.06
C ASN A 31 11.34 1.98 1.98
N MET A 32 12.06 1.75 0.88
CA MET A 32 12.92 0.57 0.73
C MET A 32 14.07 0.57 1.75
N LEU A 33 14.74 1.71 1.94
CA LEU A 33 15.79 1.87 2.95
C LEU A 33 15.25 1.61 4.36
N TYR A 34 14.08 2.15 4.69
CA TYR A 34 13.41 1.89 5.96
C TYR A 34 13.21 0.39 6.18
N ASN A 35 12.68 -0.34 5.20
CA ASN A 35 12.48 -1.79 5.30
C ASN A 35 13.79 -2.57 5.48
N ILE A 36 14.88 -2.14 4.84
CA ILE A 36 16.19 -2.76 4.99
C ILE A 36 16.73 -2.55 6.40
N VAL A 37 16.68 -1.31 6.89
CA VAL A 37 17.15 -0.94 8.24
C VAL A 37 16.35 -1.70 9.30
N ASP A 38 15.04 -1.76 9.17
CA ASP A 38 14.15 -2.47 10.08
C ASP A 38 14.53 -3.96 10.18
N ARG A 39 14.77 -4.63 9.06
CA ARG A 39 15.21 -6.03 9.04
C ARG A 39 16.59 -6.24 9.66
N ILE A 40 17.52 -5.28 9.46
CA ILE A 40 18.85 -5.34 10.11
C ILE A 40 18.69 -5.25 11.62
N TYR A 41 17.86 -4.33 12.12
CA TYR A 41 17.61 -4.20 13.55
C TYR A 41 16.95 -5.45 14.14
N ILE A 42 15.93 -5.98 13.50
CA ILE A 42 15.24 -7.21 13.94
C ILE A 42 16.22 -8.38 13.97
N GLY A 43 17.06 -8.53 12.94
CA GLY A 43 18.05 -9.63 12.86
C GLY A 43 19.16 -9.56 13.89
N HIS A 44 19.44 -8.36 14.47
CA HIS A 44 20.48 -8.15 15.50
C HIS A 44 19.91 -8.10 16.91
N MET A 45 18.64 -8.41 17.11
CA MET A 45 18.07 -8.49 18.48
C MET A 45 18.75 -9.60 19.28
N PRO A 46 19.24 -9.32 20.51
CA PRO A 46 19.89 -10.32 21.34
C PRO A 46 18.88 -11.40 21.77
N GLY A 47 19.19 -12.65 21.45
CA GLY A 47 18.41 -13.82 21.85
C GLY A 47 17.53 -14.39 20.74
N ASP A 48 16.52 -13.64 20.26
CA ASP A 48 15.46 -14.15 19.38
C ASP A 48 15.43 -13.51 17.98
N GLY A 49 16.50 -12.83 17.57
CA GLY A 49 16.55 -12.09 16.28
C GLY A 49 16.26 -12.95 15.05
N SER A 50 16.75 -14.19 15.03
CA SER A 50 16.48 -15.13 13.93
C SER A 50 15.01 -15.60 13.92
N LEU A 51 14.43 -15.80 15.09
CA LEU A 51 13.03 -16.20 15.25
C LEU A 51 12.09 -15.05 14.83
N ALA A 52 12.40 -13.84 15.29
CA ALA A 52 11.67 -12.63 14.93
C ALA A 52 11.72 -12.35 13.41
N LEU A 53 12.89 -12.52 12.77
CA LEU A 53 13.06 -12.36 11.33
C LEU A 53 12.26 -13.41 10.55
N THR A 54 12.22 -14.65 11.06
CA THR A 54 11.40 -15.72 10.47
C THR A 54 9.91 -15.40 10.58
N GLY A 55 9.45 -14.90 11.74
CA GLY A 55 8.06 -14.47 11.96
C GLY A 55 7.65 -13.37 10.95
N VAL A 56 8.48 -12.35 10.78
CA VAL A 56 8.25 -11.30 9.76
C VAL A 56 8.18 -11.91 8.37
N GLY A 57 9.05 -12.88 8.04
CA GLY A 57 9.07 -13.57 6.76
C GLY A 57 7.76 -14.33 6.47
N VAL A 58 7.22 -15.03 7.47
CA VAL A 58 5.96 -15.77 7.36
C VAL A 58 4.76 -14.83 7.22
N CYS A 59 4.80 -13.63 7.79
CA CYS A 59 3.75 -12.63 7.63
C CYS A 59 3.75 -11.97 6.24
N MET A 60 4.85 -12.03 5.48
CA MET A 60 4.98 -11.39 4.16
C MET A 60 3.88 -11.78 3.17
N PRO A 61 3.54 -13.07 2.97
CA PRO A 61 2.48 -13.44 2.04
C PRO A 61 1.13 -12.85 2.42
N LEU A 62 0.80 -12.79 3.71
CA LEU A 62 -0.45 -12.17 4.20
C LEU A 62 -0.47 -10.67 3.90
N ILE A 63 0.64 -9.96 4.17
CA ILE A 63 0.77 -8.54 3.85
C ILE A 63 0.62 -8.31 2.34
N MET A 64 1.19 -9.17 1.50
CA MET A 64 1.05 -9.08 0.04
C MET A 64 -0.39 -9.28 -0.41
N ILE A 65 -1.14 -10.21 0.17
CA ILE A 65 -2.56 -10.44 -0.14
C ILE A 65 -3.37 -9.18 0.21
N VAL A 66 -3.22 -8.64 1.41
CA VAL A 66 -3.91 -7.42 1.85
C VAL A 66 -3.55 -6.23 0.93
N SER A 67 -2.26 -6.08 0.60
CA SER A 67 -1.77 -5.02 -0.30
C SER A 67 -2.33 -5.17 -1.71
N ALA A 68 -2.53 -6.39 -2.21
CA ALA A 68 -3.12 -6.63 -3.53
C ALA A 68 -4.57 -6.12 -3.62
N PHE A 69 -5.38 -6.31 -2.57
CA PHE A 69 -6.74 -5.74 -2.52
C PHE A 69 -6.73 -4.22 -2.49
N ALA A 70 -5.83 -3.61 -1.70
CA ALA A 70 -5.66 -2.16 -1.68
C ALA A 70 -5.22 -1.62 -3.05
N ALA A 71 -4.26 -2.29 -3.69
CA ALA A 71 -3.77 -1.93 -5.02
C ALA A 71 -4.85 -2.05 -6.10
N LEU A 72 -5.72 -3.06 -6.01
CA LEU A 72 -6.85 -3.22 -6.93
C LEU A 72 -7.76 -1.99 -6.94
N VAL A 73 -8.13 -1.51 -5.74
CA VAL A 73 -8.99 -0.32 -5.61
C VAL A 73 -8.25 0.95 -6.02
N ALA A 74 -6.98 1.09 -5.63
CA ALA A 74 -6.17 2.25 -5.98
C ALA A 74 -5.91 2.34 -7.49
N SER A 75 -5.50 1.26 -8.13
CA SER A 75 -5.21 1.24 -9.57
C SER A 75 -6.47 1.37 -10.44
N GLY A 76 -7.61 0.93 -9.95
CA GLY A 76 -8.89 1.11 -10.65
C GLY A 76 -9.51 2.49 -10.45
N GLY A 77 -9.41 3.04 -9.24
CA GLY A 77 -10.07 4.28 -8.85
C GLY A 77 -9.28 5.55 -9.22
N ALA A 78 -7.96 5.56 -8.97
CA ALA A 78 -7.15 6.75 -9.16
C ALA A 78 -7.12 7.27 -10.62
N PRO A 79 -6.93 6.42 -11.66
CA PRO A 79 -6.96 6.91 -13.06
C PRO A 79 -8.32 7.47 -13.44
N ARG A 80 -9.41 6.82 -13.03
CA ARG A 80 -10.77 7.28 -13.34
C ARG A 80 -11.10 8.61 -12.67
N ALA A 81 -10.72 8.77 -11.40
CA ALA A 81 -10.89 10.03 -10.69
C ALA A 81 -10.06 11.15 -11.33
N SER A 82 -8.83 10.87 -11.75
CA SER A 82 -7.97 11.83 -12.45
C SER A 82 -8.55 12.27 -13.79
N ILE A 83 -9.13 11.35 -14.59
CA ILE A 83 -9.79 11.65 -15.86
C ILE A 83 -11.04 12.52 -15.61
N ALA A 84 -11.87 12.19 -14.61
CA ALA A 84 -13.04 12.97 -14.25
C ALA A 84 -12.66 14.40 -13.85
N MET A 85 -11.63 14.57 -13.03
CA MET A 85 -11.10 15.88 -12.67
C MET A 85 -10.56 16.66 -13.87
N GLY A 86 -9.86 15.98 -14.80
CA GLY A 86 -9.35 16.59 -16.02
C GLY A 86 -10.46 17.07 -16.96
N ARG A 87 -11.63 16.46 -16.91
CA ARG A 87 -12.84 16.86 -17.66
C ARG A 87 -13.66 17.93 -16.94
N GLY A 88 -13.26 18.37 -15.75
CA GLY A 88 -14.01 19.31 -14.92
C GLY A 88 -15.21 18.71 -14.19
N ASP A 89 -15.40 17.38 -14.25
CA ASP A 89 -16.47 16.67 -13.54
C ASP A 89 -16.04 16.37 -12.10
N HIS A 90 -16.08 17.40 -11.28
CA HIS A 90 -15.74 17.28 -9.86
C HIS A 90 -16.73 16.40 -9.10
N ALA A 91 -18.01 16.46 -9.44
CA ALA A 91 -19.04 15.63 -8.79
C ALA A 91 -18.85 14.14 -9.12
N GLY A 92 -18.48 13.80 -10.35
CA GLY A 92 -18.13 12.44 -10.74
C GLY A 92 -16.86 11.93 -10.04
N ALA A 93 -15.85 12.77 -9.92
CA ALA A 93 -14.62 12.44 -9.18
C ALA A 93 -14.88 12.18 -7.69
N GLU A 94 -15.68 13.01 -7.03
CA GLU A 94 -16.07 12.82 -5.61
C GLU A 94 -16.86 11.53 -5.40
N ARG A 95 -17.78 11.19 -6.27
CA ARG A 95 -18.54 9.92 -6.21
C ARG A 95 -17.62 8.70 -6.39
N LEU A 96 -16.67 8.78 -7.30
CA LEU A 96 -15.68 7.71 -7.49
C LEU A 96 -14.80 7.54 -6.26
N LEU A 97 -14.29 8.63 -5.70
CA LEU A 97 -13.47 8.59 -4.48
C LEU A 97 -14.26 8.06 -3.28
N GLY A 98 -15.51 8.50 -3.12
CA GLY A 98 -16.41 7.99 -2.08
C GLY A 98 -16.68 6.50 -2.24
N GLY A 99 -16.92 6.03 -3.47
CA GLY A 99 -17.09 4.61 -3.78
C GLY A 99 -15.84 3.77 -3.47
N CYS A 100 -14.66 4.27 -3.85
CA CYS A 100 -13.39 3.62 -3.53
C CYS A 100 -13.13 3.55 -2.02
N ALA A 101 -13.42 4.63 -1.30
CA ALA A 101 -13.28 4.69 0.16
C ALA A 101 -14.23 3.69 0.85
N ALA A 102 -15.49 3.64 0.44
CA ALA A 102 -16.47 2.68 0.97
C ALA A 102 -16.04 1.23 0.69
N LEU A 103 -15.56 0.95 -0.52
CA LEU A 103 -15.05 -0.37 -0.90
C LEU A 103 -13.83 -0.76 -0.06
N LEU A 104 -12.88 0.16 0.14
CA LEU A 104 -11.71 -0.08 0.99
C LEU A 104 -12.11 -0.36 2.44
N LEU A 105 -13.07 0.39 3.00
CA LEU A 105 -13.58 0.16 4.34
C LEU A 105 -14.22 -1.24 4.45
N LEU A 106 -15.04 -1.62 3.49
CA LEU A 106 -15.69 -2.92 3.47
C LEU A 106 -14.66 -4.06 3.35
N LEU A 107 -13.68 -3.92 2.46
CA LEU A 107 -12.59 -4.88 2.31
C LEU A 107 -11.73 -4.97 3.58
N SER A 108 -11.39 -3.85 4.20
CA SER A 108 -10.58 -3.83 5.42
C SER A 108 -11.30 -4.51 6.59
N LEU A 109 -12.59 -4.25 6.77
CA LEU A 109 -13.41 -4.92 7.80
C LEU A 109 -13.50 -6.42 7.56
N THR A 110 -13.73 -6.82 6.30
CA THR A 110 -13.81 -8.25 5.92
C THR A 110 -12.47 -8.95 6.15
N LEU A 111 -11.37 -8.37 5.68
CA LEU A 111 -10.03 -8.93 5.86
C LEU A 111 -9.64 -8.97 7.35
N THR A 112 -9.97 -7.95 8.11
CA THR A 112 -9.73 -7.93 9.56
C THR A 112 -10.50 -9.05 10.25
N ALA A 113 -11.78 -9.25 9.93
CA ALA A 113 -12.58 -10.33 10.48
C ALA A 113 -12.00 -11.71 10.12
N VAL A 114 -11.60 -11.92 8.87
CA VAL A 114 -10.97 -13.17 8.41
C VAL A 114 -9.66 -13.42 9.16
N LEU A 115 -8.80 -12.40 9.28
CA LEU A 115 -7.51 -12.53 9.96
C LEU A 115 -7.66 -12.74 11.47
N LEU A 116 -8.67 -12.16 12.11
CA LEU A 116 -8.94 -12.38 13.54
C LEU A 116 -9.48 -13.81 13.80
N LEU A 117 -10.28 -14.35 12.89
CA LEU A 117 -10.88 -15.67 13.05
C LEU A 117 -9.93 -16.80 12.65
N TRP A 118 -9.17 -16.63 11.59
CA TRP A 118 -8.32 -17.67 10.99
C TRP A 118 -6.85 -17.28 10.86
N GLY A 119 -6.41 -16.18 11.46
CA GLY A 119 -5.04 -15.68 11.30
C GLY A 119 -3.99 -16.68 11.76
N ARG A 120 -4.26 -17.40 12.87
CA ARG A 120 -3.36 -18.45 13.37
C ARG A 120 -3.24 -19.61 12.37
N ASP A 121 -4.36 -20.09 11.86
CA ASP A 121 -4.39 -21.21 10.90
C ASP A 121 -3.72 -20.83 9.58
N LEU A 122 -3.93 -19.60 9.14
CA LEU A 122 -3.27 -19.06 7.95
C LEU A 122 -1.75 -18.95 8.14
N LEU A 123 -1.28 -18.47 9.28
CA LEU A 123 0.16 -18.40 9.58
C LEU A 123 0.80 -19.79 9.62
N LEU A 124 0.13 -20.77 10.22
CA LEU A 124 0.60 -22.16 10.24
C LEU A 124 0.65 -22.75 8.83
N LEU A 125 -0.33 -22.45 7.99
CA LEU A 125 -0.37 -22.88 6.60
C LEU A 125 0.78 -22.29 5.77
N PHE A 126 1.22 -21.07 6.08
CA PHE A 126 2.38 -20.43 5.46
C PHE A 126 3.73 -20.82 6.08
N GLY A 127 3.74 -21.80 6.99
CA GLY A 127 4.97 -22.38 7.53
C GLY A 127 5.44 -21.78 8.85
N ALA A 128 4.55 -21.08 9.57
CA ALA A 128 4.85 -20.70 10.95
C ALA A 128 4.96 -21.95 11.82
N SER A 129 5.95 -21.98 12.70
CA SER A 129 6.02 -22.98 13.77
C SER A 129 5.23 -22.51 15.00
N GLU A 130 4.86 -23.44 15.88
CA GLU A 130 4.17 -23.07 17.14
C GLU A 130 4.95 -22.07 18.01
N ASN A 131 6.24 -21.94 17.78
CA ASN A 131 7.11 -20.97 18.46
C ASN A 131 7.17 -19.59 17.78
N THR A 132 6.56 -19.45 16.58
CA THR A 132 6.56 -18.19 15.80
C THR A 132 5.17 -17.57 15.63
N VAL A 133 4.13 -18.20 16.17
CA VAL A 133 2.73 -17.72 16.13
C VAL A 133 2.38 -16.92 17.38
#